data_c39c99811f45f6674fb85f5534cfb22c
#
_entry.id   c39c99811f45f6674fb85f5534cfb22c
#
_cell.length_a   1.000
_cell.length_b   1.000
_cell.length_c   1.000
_cell.angle_alpha   90.00
_cell.angle_beta   90.00
_cell.angle_gamma   90.00
#
_symmetry.space_group_name_H-M   'P 1'
#
loop_
_entity.id
_entity.type
_entity.pdbx_description
1 polymer ?
#
loop_
_entity_poly.entity_id
_entity_poly.type
_entity_poly.pdbx_seq_one_letter_code
_entity_poly.pdbx_strand_id
1 'polypeptide(L)'
;MAVGSRAAVWLASAAQRFGSVPWRDISAEAVDRTLLVIKAVCFAHVINSYVVSLIQVRGPSMLPTMNLTGDIIAVDRVTARRGTVAVGDVVLFRSPENPRRAITKRVLGLEGDAITYLVDPHKGDASKTVVVPNGHAWVQGDNIYDSRDSRHFGPVPYGLIQGRVFYRVWPPEGFGFIGQKATSL
;
A
#
# COMPACT_ATOMS: atom_id res chain seq x y z
N MET A 1 -33.33 -46.23 -46.30
CA MET A 1 -32.75 -46.77 -45.07
C MET A 1 -31.22 -46.54 -44.94
N ALA A 2 -30.67 -45.33 -45.26
CA ALA A 2 -29.21 -45.11 -45.25
C ALA A 2 -28.72 -43.98 -44.30
N VAL A 3 -29.63 -43.35 -43.56
CA VAL A 3 -29.26 -42.23 -42.67
C VAL A 3 -28.79 -42.71 -41.28
N GLY A 4 -29.29 -43.84 -40.81
CA GLY A 4 -28.93 -44.40 -39.51
C GLY A 4 -27.50 -44.97 -39.39
N SER A 5 -26.94 -45.43 -40.53
CA SER A 5 -25.58 -46.00 -40.54
C SER A 5 -24.47 -44.95 -40.43
N ARG A 6 -24.69 -43.77 -41.00
CA ARG A 6 -23.70 -42.68 -40.91
C ARG A 6 -23.60 -42.07 -39.54
N ALA A 7 -24.69 -41.92 -38.82
CA ALA A 7 -24.71 -41.43 -37.45
C ALA A 7 -24.04 -42.40 -36.46
N ALA A 8 -24.27 -43.71 -36.65
CA ALA A 8 -23.63 -44.75 -35.82
C ALA A 8 -22.10 -44.79 -36.03
N VAL A 9 -21.66 -44.65 -37.26
CA VAL A 9 -20.20 -44.60 -37.57
C VAL A 9 -19.57 -43.31 -37.01
N TRP A 10 -20.26 -42.18 -37.06
CA TRP A 10 -19.81 -40.92 -36.46
C TRP A 10 -19.70 -41.01 -34.93
N LEU A 11 -20.70 -41.57 -34.27
CA LEU A 11 -20.72 -41.78 -32.81
C LEU A 11 -19.61 -42.75 -32.37
N ALA A 12 -19.41 -43.85 -33.13
CA ALA A 12 -18.35 -44.79 -32.84
C ALA A 12 -16.94 -44.18 -33.02
N SER A 13 -16.73 -43.38 -34.08
CA SER A 13 -15.45 -42.69 -34.29
C SER A 13 -15.21 -41.57 -33.27
N ALA A 14 -16.25 -40.88 -32.82
CA ALA A 14 -16.16 -39.92 -31.76
C ALA A 14 -15.81 -40.61 -30.40
N ALA A 15 -16.48 -41.70 -30.06
CA ALA A 15 -16.18 -42.49 -28.86
C ALA A 15 -14.74 -43.03 -28.84
N GLN A 16 -14.24 -43.50 -29.98
CA GLN A 16 -12.84 -43.94 -30.12
C GLN A 16 -11.85 -42.79 -29.95
N ARG A 17 -12.15 -41.59 -30.49
CA ARG A 17 -11.31 -40.41 -30.27
C ARG A 17 -11.31 -39.93 -28.82
N PHE A 18 -12.45 -39.97 -28.14
CA PHE A 18 -12.52 -39.66 -26.69
C PHE A 18 -11.79 -40.70 -25.82
N GLY A 19 -11.82 -41.98 -26.20
CA GLY A 19 -11.13 -43.05 -25.48
C GLY A 19 -9.61 -43.03 -25.67
N SER A 20 -9.10 -42.42 -26.75
CA SER A 20 -7.66 -42.33 -27.01
C SER A 20 -7.02 -41.07 -26.39
N VAL A 21 -7.81 -40.18 -25.82
CA VAL A 21 -7.27 -38.95 -25.16
C VAL A 21 -6.60 -39.39 -23.85
N PRO A 22 -5.34 -38.99 -23.60
CA PRO A 22 -4.62 -39.31 -22.37
C PRO A 22 -5.11 -38.40 -21.22
N TRP A 23 -6.34 -38.63 -20.78
CA TRP A 23 -6.98 -37.79 -19.73
C TRP A 23 -6.18 -37.71 -18.44
N ARG A 24 -5.46 -38.78 -18.10
CA ARG A 24 -4.63 -38.82 -16.89
C ARG A 24 -3.46 -37.83 -16.98
N ASP A 25 -2.81 -37.77 -18.15
CA ASP A 25 -1.67 -36.87 -18.38
C ASP A 25 -2.16 -35.41 -18.46
N ILE A 26 -3.27 -35.18 -19.15
CA ILE A 26 -3.89 -33.86 -19.24
C ILE A 26 -4.34 -33.37 -17.86
N SER A 27 -4.95 -34.23 -17.04
CA SER A 27 -5.37 -33.87 -15.71
C SER A 27 -4.19 -33.62 -14.77
N ALA A 28 -3.13 -34.40 -14.86
CA ALA A 28 -1.91 -34.18 -14.10
C ALA A 28 -1.24 -32.84 -14.46
N GLU A 29 -1.09 -32.55 -15.75
CA GLU A 29 -0.56 -31.27 -16.20
C GLU A 29 -1.45 -30.09 -15.79
N ALA A 30 -2.76 -30.22 -15.86
CA ALA A 30 -3.70 -29.20 -15.43
C ALA A 30 -3.58 -28.95 -13.90
N VAL A 31 -3.42 -29.98 -13.10
CA VAL A 31 -3.20 -29.87 -11.65
C VAL A 31 -1.88 -29.14 -11.37
N ASP A 32 -0.81 -29.53 -12.03
CA ASP A 32 0.52 -28.92 -11.81
C ASP A 32 0.50 -27.43 -12.17
N ARG A 33 -0.12 -27.06 -13.30
CA ARG A 33 -0.28 -25.65 -13.70
C ARG A 33 -1.15 -24.88 -12.73
N THR A 34 -2.23 -25.49 -12.24
CA THR A 34 -3.11 -24.86 -11.25
C THR A 34 -2.36 -24.64 -9.92
N LEU A 35 -1.58 -25.62 -9.46
CA LEU A 35 -0.76 -25.48 -8.27
C LEU A 35 0.32 -24.40 -8.42
N LEU A 36 0.92 -24.26 -9.60
CA LEU A 36 1.87 -23.18 -9.90
C LEU A 36 1.21 -21.80 -9.76
N VAL A 37 0.02 -21.64 -10.34
CA VAL A 37 -0.75 -20.38 -10.24
C VAL A 37 -1.12 -20.07 -8.79
N ILE A 38 -1.60 -21.07 -8.05
CA ILE A 38 -1.92 -20.91 -6.62
C ILE A 38 -0.69 -20.47 -5.84
N LYS A 39 0.46 -21.12 -6.03
CA LYS A 39 1.72 -20.73 -5.36
C LYS A 39 2.12 -19.29 -5.71
N ALA A 40 2.02 -18.89 -6.98
CA ALA A 40 2.33 -17.53 -7.41
C ALA A 40 1.41 -16.50 -6.77
N VAL A 41 0.10 -16.75 -6.71
CA VAL A 41 -0.89 -15.88 -6.07
C VAL A 41 -0.64 -15.77 -4.56
N CYS A 42 -0.39 -16.91 -3.89
CA CYS A 42 -0.06 -16.90 -2.46
C CYS A 42 1.24 -16.12 -2.19
N PHE A 43 2.26 -16.31 -3.00
CA PHE A 43 3.52 -15.58 -2.88
C PHE A 43 3.32 -14.07 -3.07
N ALA A 44 2.60 -13.67 -4.13
CA ALA A 44 2.26 -12.27 -4.38
C ALA A 44 1.45 -11.66 -3.22
N HIS A 45 0.51 -12.42 -2.66
CA HIS A 45 -0.25 -11.99 -1.49
C HIS A 45 0.63 -11.76 -0.26
N VAL A 46 1.56 -12.68 0.01
CA VAL A 46 2.51 -12.54 1.12
C VAL A 46 3.40 -11.31 0.93
N ILE A 47 3.97 -11.12 -0.26
CA ILE A 47 4.77 -9.92 -0.56
C ILE A 47 3.96 -8.65 -0.33
N ASN A 48 2.76 -8.56 -0.89
CA ASN A 48 1.90 -7.38 -0.75
C ASN A 48 1.47 -7.11 0.70
N SER A 49 1.27 -8.15 1.50
CA SER A 49 0.82 -8.01 2.89
C SER A 49 1.95 -7.72 3.87
N TYR A 50 3.16 -8.23 3.59
CA TYR A 50 4.24 -8.26 4.58
C TYR A 50 5.48 -7.47 4.18
N VAL A 51 5.71 -7.22 2.91
CA VAL A 51 6.94 -6.58 2.43
C VAL A 51 6.64 -5.22 1.80
N VAL A 52 5.95 -5.19 0.68
CA VAL A 52 5.64 -3.95 -0.06
C VAL A 52 4.18 -3.97 -0.50
N SER A 53 3.44 -2.91 -0.17
CA SER A 53 2.07 -2.73 -0.61
C SER A 53 1.96 -1.56 -1.57
N LEU A 54 1.16 -1.72 -2.62
CA LEU A 54 0.76 -0.63 -3.51
C LEU A 54 -0.56 -0.04 -3.02
N ILE A 55 -0.58 1.27 -2.80
CA ILE A 55 -1.74 1.96 -2.24
C ILE A 55 -2.04 3.21 -3.06
N GLN A 56 -3.29 3.39 -3.43
CA GLN A 56 -3.76 4.62 -4.05
C GLN A 56 -4.05 5.65 -2.96
N VAL A 57 -3.44 6.84 -3.10
CA VAL A 57 -3.65 7.97 -2.19
C VAL A 57 -4.52 9.05 -2.82
N ARG A 58 -5.23 9.79 -1.98
CA ARG A 58 -6.11 10.90 -2.38
C ARG A 58 -6.12 11.94 -1.27
N GLY A 59 -6.20 13.20 -1.67
CA GLY A 59 -6.38 14.34 -0.77
C GLY A 59 -5.22 15.34 -0.82
N PRO A 60 -5.48 16.58 -0.43
CA PRO A 60 -4.56 17.71 -0.58
C PRO A 60 -3.43 17.74 0.45
N SER A 61 -3.51 16.93 1.51
CA SER A 61 -2.68 17.09 2.71
C SER A 61 -1.18 16.86 2.51
N MET A 62 -0.79 16.20 1.40
CA MET A 62 0.61 15.93 1.06
C MET A 62 1.08 16.69 -0.18
N LEU A 63 0.34 17.71 -0.61
CA LEU A 63 0.80 18.64 -1.65
C LEU A 63 2.02 19.43 -1.14
N PRO A 64 3.00 19.75 -1.99
CA PRO A 64 3.14 19.36 -3.40
C PRO A 64 3.81 17.98 -3.59
N THR A 65 4.19 17.29 -2.52
CA THR A 65 4.92 16.00 -2.57
C THR A 65 4.12 14.92 -3.29
N MET A 66 2.80 14.90 -3.10
CA MET A 66 1.87 13.99 -3.79
C MET A 66 0.79 14.79 -4.50
N ASN A 67 0.22 14.22 -5.56
CA ASN A 67 -0.89 14.85 -6.28
C ASN A 67 -2.20 14.74 -5.48
N LEU A 68 -3.16 15.60 -5.81
CA LEU A 68 -4.47 15.61 -5.16
C LEU A 68 -5.21 14.27 -5.29
N THR A 69 -5.05 13.60 -6.42
CA THR A 69 -5.69 12.31 -6.70
C THR A 69 -4.83 11.49 -7.66
N GLY A 70 -4.98 10.16 -7.56
CA GLY A 70 -4.46 9.25 -8.58
C GLY A 70 -3.06 8.70 -8.33
N ASP A 71 -2.32 9.20 -7.37
CA ASP A 71 -1.02 8.63 -7.04
C ASP A 71 -1.15 7.21 -6.51
N ILE A 72 -0.35 6.30 -7.06
CA ILE A 72 -0.12 4.97 -6.50
C ILE A 72 1.28 4.96 -5.91
N ILE A 73 1.36 4.70 -4.64
CA ILE A 73 2.61 4.69 -3.87
C ILE A 73 2.97 3.28 -3.42
N ALA A 74 4.25 3.00 -3.35
CA ALA A 74 4.80 1.78 -2.77
C ALA A 74 5.16 2.05 -1.30
N VAL A 75 4.66 1.19 -0.43
CA VAL A 75 4.79 1.28 1.03
C VAL A 75 5.61 0.09 1.53
N ASP A 76 6.76 0.37 2.12
CA ASP A 76 7.61 -0.60 2.79
C ASP A 76 7.03 -0.92 4.18
N ARG A 77 6.57 -2.14 4.34
CA ARG A 77 6.00 -2.64 5.59
C ARG A 77 7.03 -3.15 6.59
N VAL A 78 8.23 -3.46 6.10
CA VAL A 78 9.30 -4.01 6.93
C VAL A 78 9.88 -2.93 7.84
N THR A 79 10.08 -1.71 7.33
CA THR A 79 10.60 -0.56 8.08
C THR A 79 9.73 -0.26 9.31
N ALA A 80 8.40 -0.26 9.18
CA ALA A 80 7.51 -0.01 10.31
C ALA A 80 7.60 -1.11 11.38
N ARG A 81 7.70 -2.37 10.97
CA ARG A 81 7.82 -3.50 11.90
C ARG A 81 9.15 -3.55 12.64
N ARG A 82 10.21 -3.06 12.00
CA ARG A 82 11.55 -2.99 12.61
C ARG A 82 11.73 -1.76 13.50
N GLY A 83 10.77 -0.84 13.51
CA GLY A 83 10.87 0.42 14.26
C GLY A 83 11.97 1.36 13.72
N THR A 84 12.31 1.25 12.42
CA THR A 84 13.38 2.04 11.80
C THR A 84 12.85 3.23 11.01
N VAL A 85 11.68 3.75 11.39
CA VAL A 85 11.13 5.00 10.85
C VAL A 85 11.99 6.17 11.32
N ALA A 86 12.31 7.08 10.42
CA ALA A 86 13.16 8.24 10.69
C ALA A 86 12.39 9.55 10.47
N VAL A 87 12.92 10.64 11.06
CA VAL A 87 12.44 12.00 10.79
C VAL A 87 12.63 12.31 9.30
N GLY A 88 11.61 12.90 8.68
CA GLY A 88 11.55 13.18 7.26
C GLY A 88 10.89 12.07 6.43
N ASP A 89 10.75 10.86 6.96
CA ASP A 89 10.04 9.79 6.26
C ASP A 89 8.55 10.12 6.09
N VAL A 90 8.01 9.73 4.96
CA VAL A 90 6.56 9.73 4.74
C VAL A 90 6.03 8.37 5.16
N VAL A 91 5.07 8.36 6.08
CA VAL A 91 4.52 7.13 6.65
C VAL A 91 3.03 6.98 6.36
N LEU A 92 2.62 5.74 6.13
CA LEU A 92 1.23 5.32 6.10
C LEU A 92 0.86 4.81 7.48
N PHE A 93 -0.23 5.31 8.07
CA PHE A 93 -0.70 4.86 9.37
C PHE A 93 -2.23 4.90 9.47
N ARG A 94 -2.78 4.18 10.45
CA ARG A 94 -4.22 4.23 10.76
C ARG A 94 -4.53 5.50 11.53
N SER A 95 -5.55 6.22 11.08
CA SER A 95 -5.97 7.45 11.77
C SER A 95 -6.39 7.14 13.21
N PRO A 96 -5.86 7.88 14.21
CA PRO A 96 -6.31 7.73 15.60
C PRO A 96 -7.79 8.05 15.79
N GLU A 97 -8.32 8.98 14.99
CA GLU A 97 -9.73 9.40 15.06
C GLU A 97 -10.68 8.44 14.33
N ASN A 98 -10.19 7.78 13.28
CA ASN A 98 -10.97 6.82 12.51
C ASN A 98 -10.10 5.63 12.08
N PRO A 99 -10.08 4.54 12.86
CA PRO A 99 -9.23 3.38 12.58
C PRO A 99 -9.52 2.66 11.26
N ARG A 100 -10.66 2.95 10.61
CA ARG A 100 -10.97 2.41 9.28
C ARG A 100 -10.26 3.14 8.15
N ARG A 101 -9.71 4.34 8.41
CA ARG A 101 -9.00 5.15 7.42
C ARG A 101 -7.49 5.04 7.63
N ALA A 102 -6.78 4.70 6.57
CA ALA A 102 -5.34 4.88 6.49
C ALA A 102 -5.04 6.26 5.89
N ILE A 103 -4.09 6.96 6.47
CA ILE A 103 -3.67 8.30 6.05
C ILE A 103 -2.15 8.34 5.92
N THR A 104 -1.67 9.24 5.06
CA THR A 104 -0.25 9.41 4.77
C THR A 104 0.19 10.78 5.26
N LYS A 105 1.27 10.84 6.06
CA LYS A 105 1.86 12.07 6.58
C LYS A 105 3.37 11.93 6.67
N ARG A 106 4.07 13.06 6.85
CA ARG A 106 5.51 13.11 7.09
C ARG A 106 5.81 13.11 8.58
N VAL A 107 6.79 12.34 8.98
CA VAL A 107 7.33 12.33 10.35
C VAL A 107 8.20 13.57 10.54
N LEU A 108 7.86 14.40 11.50
CA LEU A 108 8.64 15.59 11.86
C LEU A 108 9.43 15.40 13.15
N GLY A 109 9.02 14.45 13.99
CA GLY A 109 9.77 14.11 15.21
C GLY A 109 9.41 12.73 15.74
N LEU A 110 10.33 12.18 16.47
CA LEU A 110 10.24 10.89 17.16
C LEU A 110 10.19 11.11 18.66
N GLU A 111 10.06 10.03 19.41
CA GLU A 111 10.04 10.06 20.87
C GLU A 111 11.21 10.87 21.47
N GLY A 112 10.90 11.78 22.37
CA GLY A 112 11.85 12.68 23.01
C GLY A 112 12.12 13.98 22.25
N ASP A 113 11.76 14.09 20.97
CA ASP A 113 11.96 15.33 20.22
C ASP A 113 11.01 16.43 20.67
N ALA A 114 11.52 17.67 20.73
CA ALA A 114 10.71 18.87 20.97
C ALA A 114 10.30 19.48 19.62
N ILE A 115 9.01 19.47 19.32
CA ILE A 115 8.47 19.96 18.05
C ILE A 115 7.71 21.27 18.29
N THR A 116 8.15 22.32 17.59
CA THR A 116 7.41 23.60 17.53
C THR A 116 6.60 23.64 16.25
N TYR A 117 5.30 23.90 16.36
CA TYR A 117 4.38 23.91 15.25
C TYR A 117 3.40 25.09 15.32
N LEU A 118 2.89 25.52 14.17
CA LEU A 118 1.83 26.53 14.08
C LEU A 118 0.49 25.87 14.42
N VAL A 119 -0.23 26.46 15.38
CA VAL A 119 -1.51 25.89 15.87
C VAL A 119 -2.57 25.99 14.78
N ASP A 120 -2.69 27.13 14.14
CA ASP A 120 -3.62 27.39 13.04
C ASP A 120 -2.96 28.31 12.01
N PRO A 121 -2.42 27.75 10.91
CA PRO A 121 -1.75 28.55 9.89
C PRO A 121 -2.64 29.57 9.19
N HIS A 122 -3.98 29.44 9.29
CA HIS A 122 -4.92 30.39 8.71
C HIS A 122 -5.20 31.60 9.63
N LYS A 123 -4.99 31.44 10.93
CA LYS A 123 -5.37 32.47 11.93
C LYS A 123 -4.22 33.28 12.49
N GLY A 124 -2.98 32.92 12.13
CA GLY A 124 -1.80 33.68 12.58
C GLY A 124 -0.63 32.80 12.97
N ASP A 125 0.41 33.40 13.55
CA ASP A 125 1.70 32.78 13.83
C ASP A 125 1.79 32.14 15.24
N ALA A 126 0.66 31.89 15.90
CA ALA A 126 0.66 31.27 17.22
C ALA A 126 1.31 29.88 17.13
N SER A 127 2.46 29.74 17.77
CA SER A 127 3.20 28.50 17.81
C SER A 127 3.08 27.83 19.17
N LYS A 128 3.16 26.52 19.18
CA LYS A 128 3.18 25.67 20.39
C LYS A 128 4.30 24.67 20.28
N THR A 129 5.00 24.44 21.40
CA THR A 129 6.02 23.39 21.50
C THR A 129 5.45 22.20 22.27
N VAL A 130 5.69 21.00 21.76
CA VAL A 130 5.33 19.74 22.40
C VAL A 130 6.53 18.80 22.36
N VAL A 131 6.74 18.07 23.45
CA VAL A 131 7.71 16.97 23.48
C VAL A 131 6.96 15.69 23.10
N VAL A 132 7.49 14.96 22.11
CA VAL A 132 6.88 13.72 21.62
C VAL A 132 7.03 12.65 22.69
N PRO A 133 5.93 12.04 23.18
CA PRO A 133 5.99 10.99 24.19
C PRO A 133 6.69 9.72 23.69
N ASN A 134 7.21 8.92 24.62
CA ASN A 134 7.77 7.61 24.30
C ASN A 134 6.76 6.74 23.54
N GLY A 135 7.23 5.99 22.55
CA GLY A 135 6.41 5.11 21.73
C GLY A 135 5.56 5.84 20.67
N HIS A 136 5.79 7.15 20.44
CA HIS A 136 5.01 7.97 19.52
C HIS A 136 5.89 8.68 18.49
N ALA A 137 5.26 9.10 17.40
CA ALA A 137 5.82 10.00 16.40
C ALA A 137 4.91 11.21 16.21
N TRP A 138 5.51 12.36 15.92
CA TRP A 138 4.80 13.55 15.47
C TRP A 138 4.78 13.58 13.96
N VAL A 139 3.58 13.62 13.39
CA VAL A 139 3.39 13.58 11.93
C VAL A 139 2.59 14.78 11.44
N GLN A 140 2.99 15.34 10.29
CA GLN A 140 2.28 16.45 9.66
C GLN A 140 2.15 16.23 8.14
N GLY A 141 1.14 16.87 7.56
CA GLY A 141 1.03 16.97 6.11
C GLY A 141 2.00 18.01 5.55
N ASP A 142 2.49 17.75 4.33
CA ASP A 142 3.35 18.70 3.62
C ASP A 142 2.59 19.98 3.23
N ASN A 143 1.25 19.91 3.11
CA ASN A 143 0.36 21.04 2.98
C ASN A 143 -0.13 21.46 4.36
N ILE A 144 0.53 22.44 4.96
CA ILE A 144 0.22 22.91 6.31
C ILE A 144 -1.18 23.55 6.43
N TYR A 145 -1.74 24.05 5.31
CA TYR A 145 -3.02 24.76 5.28
C TYR A 145 -4.22 23.83 5.15
N ASP A 146 -4.03 22.63 4.57
CA ASP A 146 -5.11 21.67 4.36
C ASP A 146 -4.67 20.26 4.76
N SER A 147 -4.37 20.10 6.03
CA SER A 147 -3.98 18.80 6.59
C SER A 147 -4.54 18.62 8.00
N ARG A 148 -5.22 17.49 8.19
CA ARG A 148 -5.56 16.99 9.52
C ARG A 148 -4.49 15.99 9.96
N ASP A 149 -3.71 16.38 10.96
CA ASP A 149 -2.48 15.70 11.39
C ASP A 149 -2.26 15.86 12.90
N SER A 150 -1.04 15.63 13.40
CA SER A 150 -0.72 15.68 14.83
C SER A 150 -1.03 17.02 15.50
N ARG A 151 -1.18 18.11 14.76
CA ARG A 151 -1.67 19.38 15.29
C ARG A 151 -3.10 19.28 15.83
N HIS A 152 -3.91 18.33 15.29
CA HIS A 152 -5.32 18.13 15.65
C HIS A 152 -5.51 16.94 16.61
N PHE A 153 -4.90 15.79 16.29
CA PHE A 153 -5.12 14.55 17.03
C PHE A 153 -3.94 14.17 17.96
N GLY A 154 -2.87 14.97 18.01
CA GLY A 154 -1.71 14.70 18.85
C GLY A 154 -0.71 13.70 18.25
N PRO A 155 0.29 13.29 19.03
CA PRO A 155 1.29 12.30 18.63
C PRO A 155 0.65 10.96 18.30
N VAL A 156 1.22 10.26 17.30
CA VAL A 156 0.72 8.98 16.78
C VAL A 156 1.53 7.84 17.37
N PRO A 157 0.93 6.85 18.04
CA PRO A 157 1.62 5.66 18.50
C PRO A 157 2.29 4.90 17.36
N TYR A 158 3.51 4.42 17.53
CA TYR A 158 4.22 3.62 16.52
C TYR A 158 3.42 2.40 16.05
N GLY A 159 2.63 1.79 16.94
CA GLY A 159 1.77 0.66 16.60
C GLY A 159 0.70 0.93 15.53
N LEU A 160 0.37 2.20 15.27
CA LEU A 160 -0.54 2.59 14.19
C LEU A 160 0.17 2.74 12.83
N ILE A 161 1.50 2.87 12.82
CA ILE A 161 2.29 3.01 11.60
C ILE A 161 2.33 1.67 10.87
N GLN A 162 1.84 1.66 9.63
CA GLN A 162 1.72 0.47 8.80
C GLN A 162 2.91 0.28 7.85
N GLY A 163 3.62 1.35 7.51
CA GLY A 163 4.77 1.29 6.62
C GLY A 163 5.30 2.67 6.23
N ARG A 164 6.49 2.66 5.65
CA ARG A 164 7.13 3.84 5.07
C ARG A 164 6.84 3.91 3.58
N VAL A 165 6.40 5.07 3.13
CA VAL A 165 6.24 5.36 1.70
C VAL A 165 7.62 5.68 1.14
N PHE A 166 8.05 4.95 0.13
CA PHE A 166 9.39 5.15 -0.42
C PHE A 166 9.42 5.46 -1.92
N TYR A 167 8.36 5.08 -2.66
CA TYR A 167 8.34 5.25 -4.11
C TYR A 167 6.95 5.60 -4.63
N ARG A 168 6.86 6.48 -5.65
CA ARG A 168 5.66 6.73 -6.43
C ARG A 168 5.71 5.89 -7.69
N VAL A 169 4.70 5.03 -7.86
CA VAL A 169 4.57 4.08 -8.97
C VAL A 169 3.65 4.61 -10.08
N TRP A 170 2.80 5.57 -9.79
CA TRP A 170 1.88 6.19 -10.73
C TRP A 170 1.56 7.62 -10.28
N PRO A 171 1.37 8.58 -11.17
CA PRO A 171 1.48 8.51 -12.63
C PRO A 171 2.93 8.47 -13.14
N PRO A 172 3.17 8.07 -14.42
CA PRO A 172 4.52 7.95 -14.99
C PRO A 172 5.35 9.23 -14.92
N GLU A 173 4.71 10.39 -15.08
CA GLU A 173 5.34 11.71 -15.01
C GLU A 173 5.89 12.03 -13.62
N GLY A 174 5.40 11.32 -12.61
CA GLY A 174 5.80 11.47 -11.21
C GLY A 174 6.56 10.28 -10.65
N PHE A 175 7.02 9.34 -11.46
CA PHE A 175 7.82 8.20 -11.01
C PHE A 175 9.04 8.66 -10.21
N GLY A 176 9.28 8.04 -9.07
CA GLY A 176 10.48 8.32 -8.31
C GLY A 176 10.38 8.02 -6.82
N PHE A 177 11.54 8.10 -6.17
CA PHE A 177 11.61 7.98 -4.73
C PHE A 177 10.96 9.19 -4.06
N ILE A 178 10.12 8.91 -3.07
CA ILE A 178 9.60 9.93 -2.17
C ILE A 178 10.66 10.08 -1.07
N GLY A 179 11.58 11.02 -1.30
CA GLY A 179 12.70 11.24 -0.40
C GLY A 179 12.31 11.90 0.92
N GLN A 180 13.22 11.81 1.87
CA GLN A 180 13.19 12.63 3.08
C GLN A 180 13.35 14.10 2.65
N LYS A 181 12.36 14.92 2.99
CA LYS A 181 12.53 16.36 2.86
C LYS A 181 13.48 16.78 3.97
N ALA A 182 14.65 17.32 3.63
CA ALA A 182 15.52 17.92 4.62
C ALA A 182 14.69 18.95 5.39
N THR A 183 14.55 18.77 6.69
CA THR A 183 13.92 19.76 7.56
C THR A 183 14.86 20.95 7.60
N SER A 184 14.60 21.95 6.76
CA SER A 184 15.19 23.28 6.96
C SER A 184 14.50 23.85 8.20
N LEU A 185 15.22 23.83 9.30
CA LEU A 185 14.93 24.61 10.50
C LEU A 185 14.97 26.10 10.18
#